data_1143b87c90049725a17e6b02a14eec53
#
_entry.id   1143b87c90049725a17e6b02a14eec53
#
_cell.length_a   1.000
_cell.length_b   1.000
_cell.length_c   1.000
_cell.angle_alpha   90.00
_cell.angle_beta   90.00
_cell.angle_gamma   90.00
#
_symmetry.space_group_name_H-M   'P 1'
#
loop_
_entity.id
_entity.type
_entity.pdbx_description
1 polymer ?
#
loop_
_entity_poly.entity_id
_entity_poly.type
_entity_poly.pdbx_seq_one_letter_code
_entity_poly.pdbx_strand_id
1 'polypeptide(L)'
;MEKFDVVIIGAGPGGGALAYDLKAQNLKVAVVEENLWGGTCPNRGCDPKKVLISALDAKRHAEHLVGKGIQKAPEINWVDLMKFEKTFTDPVSSGTKKGLEDAGITVIDGSVKFKDAHTIQVGEKQIQADKFVIATGARPGILEIDGKKHFKTSTDFLKMPTMPKIITFVGGGYIAFEFAAIASAAGAQVHIVHHNDRPLKAFPKADVKRLISQLEENGVQFHFGVDVSRIDKNAQGFELVSAQGFSLQTNEVFCTAGRVPNDDALALEQAGVTYSKRGIQVNDHLQTTAENIFAIGDVVDKSQPKLTPVSGFEAQYLAGYLAGNQAAITYPAIPTVVYGETRLAMVGIKASEAEKDADQFEIKDLDLTSWFTYRRLNEPLAHATVITSRKTGAVVGASLMSSEADDFINYFAMAINGQLTPENLKQTIFSYPTAASDLSYLI
;
A
#
# COMPACT_ATOMS: atom_id res chain seq x y z
N MET A 1 -7.64 -35.71 15.70
CA MET A 1 -7.59 -34.60 14.75
C MET A 1 -8.38 -33.46 15.37
N GLU A 2 -7.79 -32.29 15.44
CA GLU A 2 -8.48 -31.12 16.03
C GLU A 2 -9.42 -30.49 15.00
N LYS A 3 -10.66 -30.14 15.42
CA LYS A 3 -11.68 -29.56 14.56
C LYS A 3 -12.06 -28.17 15.04
N PHE A 4 -12.22 -27.23 14.07
CA PHE A 4 -12.63 -25.84 14.27
C PHE A 4 -13.87 -25.51 13.42
N ASP A 5 -14.60 -24.46 13.81
CA ASP A 5 -15.66 -23.90 12.96
C ASP A 5 -15.02 -23.17 11.78
N VAL A 6 -13.98 -22.35 12.07
CA VAL A 6 -13.24 -21.61 11.04
C VAL A 6 -11.74 -21.67 11.31
N VAL A 7 -10.96 -21.96 10.25
CA VAL A 7 -9.52 -21.79 10.24
C VAL A 7 -9.13 -20.69 9.28
N ILE A 8 -8.36 -19.72 9.76
CA ILE A 8 -7.84 -18.59 8.99
C ILE A 8 -6.36 -18.85 8.70
N ILE A 9 -5.96 -18.76 7.44
CA ILE A 9 -4.59 -18.99 6.98
C ILE A 9 -3.95 -17.63 6.68
N GLY A 10 -3.08 -17.18 7.56
CA GLY A 10 -2.44 -15.87 7.56
C GLY A 10 -2.99 -14.94 8.64
N ALA A 11 -2.08 -14.38 9.46
CA ALA A 11 -2.36 -13.48 10.58
C ALA A 11 -2.08 -12.00 10.24
N GLY A 12 -2.16 -11.63 8.97
CA GLY A 12 -2.09 -10.22 8.55
C GLY A 12 -3.33 -9.42 8.98
N PRO A 13 -3.40 -8.10 8.65
CA PRO A 13 -4.50 -7.24 9.11
C PRO A 13 -5.89 -7.79 8.80
N GLY A 14 -6.11 -8.35 7.61
CA GLY A 14 -7.39 -8.96 7.26
C GLY A 14 -7.70 -10.23 8.05
N GLY A 15 -6.72 -11.17 8.12
CA GLY A 15 -6.91 -12.43 8.86
C GLY A 15 -7.06 -12.21 10.37
N GLY A 16 -6.29 -11.28 10.95
CA GLY A 16 -6.38 -10.91 12.36
C GLY A 16 -7.73 -10.26 12.71
N ALA A 17 -8.18 -9.28 11.93
CA ALA A 17 -9.47 -8.64 12.12
C ALA A 17 -10.63 -9.66 12.06
N LEU A 18 -10.62 -10.51 11.02
CA LEU A 18 -11.63 -11.56 10.87
C LEU A 18 -11.64 -12.54 12.06
N ALA A 19 -10.46 -12.88 12.59
CA ALA A 19 -10.36 -13.80 13.71
C ALA A 19 -11.09 -13.27 14.97
N TYR A 20 -10.91 -11.98 15.29
CA TYR A 20 -11.62 -11.33 16.40
C TYR A 20 -13.12 -11.25 16.15
N ASP A 21 -13.56 -10.86 14.95
CA ASP A 21 -14.98 -10.75 14.61
C ASP A 21 -15.70 -12.10 14.70
N LEU A 22 -15.08 -13.18 14.19
CA LEU A 22 -15.66 -14.53 14.29
C LEU A 22 -15.65 -15.06 15.73
N LYS A 23 -14.60 -14.76 16.49
CA LYS A 23 -14.55 -15.10 17.92
C LYS A 23 -15.64 -14.42 18.72
N ALA A 24 -15.94 -13.16 18.41
CA ALA A 24 -17.07 -12.41 19.02
C ALA A 24 -18.44 -13.05 18.72
N GLN A 25 -18.55 -13.84 17.65
CA GLN A 25 -19.73 -14.65 17.30
C GLN A 25 -19.75 -16.02 18.01
N ASN A 26 -18.86 -16.25 18.98
CA ASN A 26 -18.68 -17.51 19.73
C ASN A 26 -18.24 -18.72 18.89
N LEU A 27 -17.63 -18.50 17.72
CA LEU A 27 -17.08 -19.58 16.90
C LEU A 27 -15.74 -20.08 17.49
N LYS A 28 -15.45 -21.37 17.28
CA LYS A 28 -14.13 -21.94 17.56
C LYS A 28 -13.21 -21.65 16.40
N VAL A 29 -12.33 -20.62 16.58
CA VAL A 29 -11.45 -20.09 15.54
C VAL A 29 -10.00 -20.50 15.80
N ALA A 30 -9.31 -20.88 14.73
CA ALA A 30 -7.85 -20.98 14.71
C ALA A 30 -7.27 -20.07 13.64
N VAL A 31 -6.08 -19.52 13.91
CA VAL A 31 -5.27 -18.77 12.94
C VAL A 31 -3.94 -19.49 12.76
N VAL A 32 -3.53 -19.72 11.52
CA VAL A 32 -2.25 -20.31 11.17
C VAL A 32 -1.36 -19.25 10.53
N GLU A 33 -0.14 -19.07 11.03
CA GLU A 33 0.84 -18.13 10.48
C GLU A 33 2.20 -18.81 10.29
N GLU A 34 2.79 -18.65 9.13
CA GLU A 34 4.10 -19.27 8.81
C GLU A 34 5.30 -18.37 9.10
N ASN A 35 5.07 -17.05 9.32
CA ASN A 35 6.16 -16.08 9.41
C ASN A 35 5.95 -15.15 10.62
N LEU A 36 5.68 -13.85 10.36
CA LEU A 36 5.48 -12.84 11.40
C LEU A 36 4.00 -12.59 11.64
N TRP A 37 3.56 -12.83 12.86
CA TRP A 37 2.21 -12.49 13.30
C TRP A 37 1.96 -10.99 13.11
N GLY A 38 0.78 -10.61 12.62
CA GLY A 38 0.47 -9.26 12.17
C GLY A 38 0.73 -9.03 10.67
N GLY A 39 1.44 -9.95 10.00
CA GLY A 39 1.65 -9.93 8.55
C GLY A 39 2.57 -8.81 8.07
N THR A 40 2.38 -8.37 6.83
CA THR A 40 3.29 -7.42 6.15
C THR A 40 3.16 -6.00 6.70
N CYS A 41 1.95 -5.47 6.83
CA CYS A 41 1.71 -4.05 7.09
C CYS A 41 2.45 -3.53 8.35
N PRO A 42 2.22 -4.07 9.55
CA PRO A 42 2.85 -3.53 10.76
C PRO A 42 4.32 -3.96 10.94
N ASN A 43 4.73 -5.10 10.39
CA ASN A 43 6.10 -5.60 10.58
C ASN A 43 7.10 -5.10 9.54
N ARG A 44 6.68 -4.91 8.28
CA ARG A 44 7.58 -4.66 7.13
C ARG A 44 6.87 -3.99 5.93
N GLY A 45 5.89 -3.14 6.21
CA GLY A 45 5.07 -2.48 5.19
C GLY A 45 4.74 -1.05 5.55
N CYS A 46 3.45 -0.78 5.79
CA CYS A 46 2.92 0.56 5.97
C CYS A 46 3.52 1.28 7.18
N ASP A 47 3.51 0.61 8.35
CA ASP A 47 3.85 1.25 9.62
C ASP A 47 5.34 1.63 9.69
N PRO A 48 6.31 0.72 9.48
CA PRO A 48 7.72 1.08 9.48
C PRO A 48 8.04 2.16 8.43
N LYS A 49 7.45 2.06 7.23
CA LYS A 49 7.63 3.08 6.20
C LYS A 49 7.11 4.44 6.67
N LYS A 50 5.95 4.50 7.34
CA LYS A 50 5.36 5.77 7.81
C LYS A 50 6.18 6.39 8.95
N VAL A 51 6.85 5.57 9.79
CA VAL A 51 7.83 6.07 10.78
C VAL A 51 9.01 6.76 10.07
N LEU A 52 9.54 6.16 8.99
CA LEU A 52 10.64 6.77 8.21
C LEU A 52 10.19 8.07 7.52
N ILE A 53 8.97 8.12 7.02
CA ILE A 53 8.36 9.33 6.41
C ILE A 53 8.29 10.48 7.41
N SER A 54 8.08 10.22 8.70
CA SER A 54 8.02 11.30 9.70
C SER A 54 9.31 12.12 9.78
N ALA A 55 10.47 11.49 9.63
CA ALA A 55 11.76 12.20 9.59
C ALA A 55 11.96 12.95 8.27
N LEU A 56 11.51 12.36 7.15
CA LEU A 56 11.49 13.04 5.84
C LEU A 56 10.62 14.30 5.91
N ASP A 57 9.41 14.22 6.46
CA ASP A 57 8.49 15.35 6.59
C ASP A 57 9.12 16.48 7.41
N ALA A 58 9.68 16.16 8.57
CA ALA A 58 10.33 17.16 9.43
C ALA A 58 11.48 17.88 8.70
N LYS A 59 12.30 17.13 7.95
CA LYS A 59 13.41 17.68 7.16
C LYS A 59 12.89 18.58 6.04
N ARG A 60 11.96 18.10 5.22
CA ARG A 60 11.45 18.82 4.04
C ARG A 60 10.67 20.07 4.41
N HIS A 61 9.81 20.00 5.44
CA HIS A 61 9.13 21.19 5.96
C HIS A 61 10.13 22.25 6.46
N ALA A 62 11.22 21.83 7.12
CA ALA A 62 12.26 22.77 7.53
C ALA A 62 13.02 23.35 6.32
N GLU A 63 13.33 22.55 5.29
CA GLU A 63 13.99 23.00 4.05
C GLU A 63 13.18 24.08 3.34
N HIS A 64 11.85 23.92 3.23
CA HIS A 64 10.96 24.91 2.61
C HIS A 64 11.02 26.27 3.32
N LEU A 65 11.27 26.27 4.63
CA LEU A 65 11.30 27.49 5.45
C LEU A 65 12.72 28.03 5.71
N VAL A 66 13.75 27.47 5.10
CA VAL A 66 15.11 28.05 5.18
C VAL A 66 15.11 29.46 4.61
N GLY A 67 15.63 30.41 5.38
CA GLY A 67 15.59 31.85 5.08
C GLY A 67 14.22 32.52 5.33
N LYS A 68 13.22 31.75 5.85
CA LYS A 68 11.87 32.21 6.19
C LYS A 68 11.51 31.92 7.66
N GLY A 69 12.51 31.97 8.54
CA GLY A 69 12.37 31.69 9.96
C GLY A 69 13.19 30.48 10.43
N ILE A 70 13.60 29.62 9.52
CA ILE A 70 14.51 28.49 9.76
C ILE A 70 15.88 28.84 9.19
N GLN A 71 16.95 28.68 9.96
CA GLN A 71 18.32 28.98 9.52
C GLN A 71 18.91 27.82 8.70
N LYS A 72 18.70 26.59 9.16
CA LYS A 72 19.22 25.35 8.53
C LYS A 72 18.24 24.22 8.74
N ALA A 73 18.01 23.41 7.71
CA ALA A 73 17.25 22.18 7.81
C ALA A 73 18.05 21.09 8.56
N PRO A 74 17.38 20.19 9.28
CA PRO A 74 18.03 19.09 9.98
C PRO A 74 18.58 18.04 9.00
N GLU A 75 19.58 17.30 9.45
CA GLU A 75 20.08 16.10 8.79
C GLU A 75 19.42 14.86 9.40
N ILE A 76 19.12 13.86 8.58
CA ILE A 76 18.55 12.60 9.07
C ILE A 76 19.70 11.70 9.51
N ASN A 77 19.76 11.32 10.79
CA ASN A 77 20.60 10.27 11.28
C ASN A 77 19.89 8.91 11.05
N TRP A 78 20.25 8.22 10.00
CA TRP A 78 19.61 6.95 9.62
C TRP A 78 19.68 5.89 10.71
N VAL A 79 20.82 5.77 11.41
CA VAL A 79 21.01 4.74 12.45
C VAL A 79 20.06 4.98 13.62
N ASP A 80 19.89 6.24 14.05
CA ASP A 80 18.98 6.58 15.15
C ASP A 80 17.52 6.48 14.71
N LEU A 81 17.22 6.85 13.46
CA LEU A 81 15.89 6.68 12.88
C LEU A 81 15.47 5.19 12.83
N MET A 82 16.38 4.31 12.43
CA MET A 82 16.13 2.88 12.43
C MET A 82 15.99 2.27 13.83
N LYS A 83 16.68 2.83 14.85
CA LYS A 83 16.44 2.45 16.25
C LYS A 83 15.05 2.85 16.71
N PHE A 84 14.60 4.06 16.33
CA PHE A 84 13.26 4.55 16.64
C PHE A 84 12.19 3.71 15.93
N GLU A 85 12.37 3.41 14.65
CA GLU A 85 11.48 2.55 13.87
C GLU A 85 11.28 1.18 14.56
N LYS A 86 12.35 0.54 15.03
CA LYS A 86 12.29 -0.76 15.72
C LYS A 86 11.45 -0.74 16.99
N THR A 87 11.30 0.39 17.65
CA THR A 87 10.41 0.50 18.82
C THR A 87 8.94 0.25 18.46
N PHE A 88 8.57 0.45 17.19
CA PHE A 88 7.23 0.16 16.67
C PHE A 88 7.13 -1.27 16.15
N THR A 89 8.14 -1.77 15.43
CA THR A 89 8.06 -3.05 14.70
C THR A 89 8.46 -4.27 15.51
N ASP A 90 9.47 -4.16 16.39
CA ASP A 90 9.95 -5.29 17.19
C ASP A 90 8.85 -5.97 18.06
N PRO A 91 7.94 -5.23 18.73
CA PRO A 91 6.90 -5.85 19.56
C PRO A 91 5.71 -6.41 18.77
N VAL A 92 5.57 -6.11 17.47
CA VAL A 92 4.35 -6.43 16.68
C VAL A 92 4.05 -7.92 16.67
N SER A 93 5.01 -8.73 16.27
CA SER A 93 4.74 -10.16 16.04
C SER A 93 4.36 -10.89 17.34
N SER A 94 5.11 -10.67 18.42
CA SER A 94 4.81 -11.27 19.73
C SER A 94 3.51 -10.71 20.32
N GLY A 95 3.29 -9.40 20.19
CA GLY A 95 2.08 -8.73 20.68
C GLY A 95 0.82 -9.21 19.96
N THR A 96 0.87 -9.34 18.61
CA THR A 96 -0.25 -9.86 17.82
C THR A 96 -0.61 -11.30 18.20
N LYS A 97 0.41 -12.17 18.29
CA LYS A 97 0.20 -13.57 18.69
C LYS A 97 -0.45 -13.65 20.07
N LYS A 98 0.13 -12.95 21.04
CA LYS A 98 -0.41 -12.88 22.40
C LYS A 98 -1.84 -12.32 22.43
N GLY A 99 -2.14 -11.27 21.68
CA GLY A 99 -3.49 -10.68 21.62
C GLY A 99 -4.54 -11.68 21.13
N LEU A 100 -4.22 -12.49 20.13
CA LEU A 100 -5.09 -13.57 19.64
C LEU A 100 -5.27 -14.67 20.70
N GLU A 101 -4.19 -15.10 21.36
CA GLU A 101 -4.26 -16.07 22.46
C GLU A 101 -5.10 -15.58 23.63
N ASP A 102 -4.90 -14.34 24.08
CA ASP A 102 -5.66 -13.70 25.16
C ASP A 102 -7.16 -13.59 24.84
N ALA A 103 -7.51 -13.44 23.54
CA ALA A 103 -8.89 -13.48 23.07
C ALA A 103 -9.49 -14.90 22.99
N GLY A 104 -8.71 -15.94 23.30
CA GLY A 104 -9.15 -17.33 23.22
C GLY A 104 -9.26 -17.86 21.79
N ILE A 105 -8.45 -17.30 20.85
CA ILE A 105 -8.26 -17.80 19.50
C ILE A 105 -7.08 -18.75 19.50
N THR A 106 -7.23 -19.90 18.86
CA THR A 106 -6.12 -20.87 18.75
C THR A 106 -5.10 -20.35 17.72
N VAL A 107 -3.83 -20.20 18.13
CA VAL A 107 -2.74 -19.77 17.25
C VAL A 107 -1.84 -20.96 16.93
N ILE A 108 -1.45 -21.09 15.66
CA ILE A 108 -0.68 -22.21 15.15
C ILE A 108 0.44 -21.69 14.26
N ASP A 109 1.69 -21.94 14.64
CA ASP A 109 2.85 -21.59 13.81
C ASP A 109 3.10 -22.69 12.76
N GLY A 110 3.27 -22.30 11.50
CA GLY A 110 3.69 -23.19 10.43
C GLY A 110 3.05 -22.92 9.07
N SER A 111 3.66 -23.54 8.06
CA SER A 111 3.16 -23.46 6.67
C SER A 111 2.02 -24.42 6.46
N VAL A 112 1.01 -23.98 5.69
CA VAL A 112 -0.21 -24.73 5.39
C VAL A 112 -0.11 -25.39 4.02
N LYS A 113 -0.63 -26.63 3.91
CA LYS A 113 -0.99 -27.27 2.64
C LYS A 113 -2.36 -27.89 2.75
N PHE A 114 -3.25 -27.64 1.81
CA PHE A 114 -4.50 -28.37 1.71
C PHE A 114 -4.27 -29.84 1.34
N LYS A 115 -4.99 -30.72 2.00
CA LYS A 115 -5.07 -32.14 1.68
C LYS A 115 -6.36 -32.46 0.90
N ASP A 116 -7.41 -31.75 1.25
CA ASP A 116 -8.73 -31.73 0.63
C ASP A 116 -9.45 -30.45 1.06
N ALA A 117 -10.71 -30.26 0.65
CA ALA A 117 -11.48 -29.06 0.98
C ALA A 117 -11.74 -28.87 2.49
N HIS A 118 -11.63 -29.90 3.32
CA HIS A 118 -11.95 -29.88 4.75
C HIS A 118 -10.75 -30.11 5.66
N THR A 119 -9.56 -30.35 5.10
CA THR A 119 -8.36 -30.73 5.87
C THR A 119 -7.13 -29.99 5.36
N ILE A 120 -6.41 -29.38 6.29
CA ILE A 120 -5.08 -28.83 6.04
C ILE A 120 -4.01 -29.57 6.82
N GLN A 121 -2.79 -29.54 6.29
CA GLN A 121 -1.57 -30.03 6.94
C GLN A 121 -0.73 -28.83 7.41
N VAL A 122 -0.32 -28.83 8.69
CA VAL A 122 0.62 -27.86 9.27
C VAL A 122 1.73 -28.62 9.98
N GLY A 123 2.92 -28.68 9.41
CA GLY A 123 3.97 -29.59 9.86
C GLY A 123 3.48 -31.05 9.85
N GLU A 124 3.51 -31.73 11.01
CA GLU A 124 3.00 -33.12 11.15
C GLU A 124 1.51 -33.17 11.54
N LYS A 125 0.89 -32.04 11.87
CA LYS A 125 -0.49 -31.98 12.35
C LYS A 125 -1.47 -31.86 11.20
N GLN A 126 -2.58 -32.58 11.27
CA GLN A 126 -3.75 -32.39 10.43
C GLN A 126 -4.84 -31.67 11.20
N ILE A 127 -5.41 -30.65 10.58
CA ILE A 127 -6.43 -29.77 11.15
C ILE A 127 -7.65 -29.80 10.25
N GLN A 128 -8.80 -29.97 10.84
CA GLN A 128 -10.11 -29.92 10.14
C GLN A 128 -10.88 -28.67 10.50
N ALA A 129 -11.63 -28.15 9.54
CA ALA A 129 -12.56 -27.06 9.77
C ALA A 129 -13.82 -27.20 8.92
N ASP A 130 -14.91 -26.59 9.42
CA ASP A 130 -16.13 -26.47 8.62
C ASP A 130 -15.91 -25.40 7.51
N LYS A 131 -15.12 -24.36 7.78
CA LYS A 131 -14.73 -23.34 6.80
C LYS A 131 -13.26 -22.96 6.90
N PHE A 132 -12.67 -22.60 5.76
CA PHE A 132 -11.33 -22.02 5.68
C PHE A 132 -11.37 -20.63 5.08
N VAL A 133 -10.51 -19.73 5.58
CA VAL A 133 -10.31 -18.40 4.99
C VAL A 133 -8.84 -18.20 4.68
N ILE A 134 -8.52 -18.00 3.41
CA ILE A 134 -7.16 -17.76 2.93
C ILE A 134 -6.90 -16.26 2.97
N ALA A 135 -6.02 -15.82 3.88
CA ALA A 135 -5.63 -14.42 4.11
C ALA A 135 -4.10 -14.25 4.05
N THR A 136 -3.44 -15.04 3.22
CA THR A 136 -1.98 -15.14 3.13
C THR A 136 -1.29 -13.92 2.52
N GLY A 137 -2.06 -13.02 1.91
CA GLY A 137 -1.53 -11.77 1.36
C GLY A 137 -0.63 -11.95 0.16
N ALA A 138 0.37 -11.08 0.05
CA ALA A 138 1.31 -11.06 -1.07
C ALA A 138 2.74 -10.76 -0.60
N ARG A 139 3.75 -11.22 -1.36
CA ARG A 139 5.18 -10.99 -1.15
C ARG A 139 5.79 -10.14 -2.27
N PRO A 140 6.98 -9.54 -2.08
CA PRO A 140 7.71 -8.90 -3.18
C PRO A 140 7.96 -9.88 -4.33
N GLY A 141 7.66 -9.45 -5.55
CA GLY A 141 8.04 -10.16 -6.77
C GLY A 141 9.49 -9.83 -7.14
N ILE A 142 10.23 -10.83 -7.61
CA ILE A 142 11.61 -10.66 -8.09
C ILE A 142 11.60 -10.84 -9.61
N LEU A 143 12.27 -9.93 -10.31
CA LEU A 143 12.46 -10.04 -11.75
C LEU A 143 13.36 -11.24 -12.11
N GLU A 144 12.94 -12.02 -13.10
CA GLU A 144 13.65 -13.21 -13.60
C GLU A 144 14.73 -12.78 -14.59
N ILE A 145 15.85 -12.26 -14.07
CA ILE A 145 17.01 -11.81 -14.83
C ILE A 145 18.30 -12.43 -14.31
N ASP A 146 19.36 -12.36 -15.09
CA ASP A 146 20.69 -12.80 -14.65
C ASP A 146 21.16 -11.99 -13.45
N GLY A 147 21.68 -12.67 -12.43
CA GLY A 147 22.08 -12.01 -11.18
C GLY A 147 20.93 -11.61 -10.27
N LYS A 148 19.69 -12.08 -10.48
CA LYS A 148 18.51 -11.79 -9.65
C LYS A 148 18.72 -12.02 -8.13
N LYS A 149 19.65 -12.91 -7.76
CA LYS A 149 20.03 -13.17 -6.35
C LYS A 149 20.60 -11.94 -5.63
N HIS A 150 21.01 -10.92 -6.37
CA HIS A 150 21.55 -9.67 -5.85
C HIS A 150 20.46 -8.63 -5.54
N PHE A 151 19.24 -8.84 -5.99
CA PHE A 151 18.14 -8.00 -5.61
C PHE A 151 17.85 -8.11 -4.11
N LYS A 152 17.72 -6.96 -3.48
CA LYS A 152 17.04 -6.77 -2.22
C LYS A 152 15.57 -6.41 -2.45
N THR A 153 14.75 -6.50 -1.42
CA THR A 153 13.31 -6.23 -1.46
C THR A 153 12.94 -5.06 -0.55
N SER A 154 11.66 -4.68 -0.56
CA SER A 154 11.12 -3.69 0.40
C SER A 154 11.35 -4.10 1.86
N THR A 155 11.33 -5.39 2.16
CA THR A 155 11.64 -5.91 3.51
C THR A 155 13.08 -5.62 3.92
N ASP A 156 14.02 -5.74 2.97
CA ASP A 156 15.44 -5.47 3.23
C ASP A 156 15.71 -3.98 3.41
N PHE A 157 15.01 -3.11 2.66
CA PHE A 157 15.10 -1.66 2.81
C PHE A 157 14.69 -1.22 4.22
N LEU A 158 13.55 -1.72 4.70
CA LEU A 158 13.01 -1.41 6.02
C LEU A 158 13.79 -2.03 7.20
N LYS A 159 14.83 -2.81 6.92
CA LYS A 159 15.75 -3.38 7.91
C LYS A 159 17.20 -2.91 7.74
N MET A 160 17.43 -1.97 6.82
CA MET A 160 18.77 -1.55 6.42
C MET A 160 19.47 -0.78 7.56
N PRO A 161 20.61 -1.27 8.09
CA PRO A 161 21.24 -0.67 9.26
C PRO A 161 21.91 0.67 8.95
N THR A 162 22.36 0.87 7.73
CA THR A 162 23.05 2.07 7.27
C THR A 162 22.57 2.47 5.88
N MET A 163 22.44 3.75 5.60
CA MET A 163 22.08 4.24 4.27
C MET A 163 23.30 4.12 3.33
N PRO A 164 23.20 3.43 2.17
CA PRO A 164 24.27 3.38 1.18
C PRO A 164 24.42 4.72 0.48
N LYS A 165 25.61 4.96 -0.12
CA LYS A 165 25.85 6.20 -0.89
C LYS A 165 25.02 6.26 -2.16
N ILE A 166 24.88 5.13 -2.86
CA ILE A 166 24.12 5.02 -4.10
C ILE A 166 23.16 3.86 -3.98
N ILE A 167 21.90 4.12 -4.25
CA ILE A 167 20.81 3.14 -4.17
C ILE A 167 19.98 3.16 -5.44
N THR A 168 19.63 1.98 -5.95
CA THR A 168 18.82 1.86 -7.17
C THR A 168 17.58 1.01 -6.93
N PHE A 169 16.42 1.54 -7.33
CA PHE A 169 15.14 0.83 -7.33
C PHE A 169 14.78 0.44 -8.77
N VAL A 170 14.57 -0.85 -9.02
CA VAL A 170 14.15 -1.38 -10.32
C VAL A 170 12.65 -1.66 -10.28
N GLY A 171 11.90 -0.85 -11.02
CA GLY A 171 10.44 -0.81 -11.02
C GLY A 171 9.90 0.55 -10.58
N GLY A 172 8.94 1.12 -11.32
CA GLY A 172 8.37 2.46 -11.11
C GLY A 172 7.00 2.44 -10.38
N GLY A 173 6.83 1.54 -9.40
CA GLY A 173 5.65 1.49 -8.53
C GLY A 173 5.76 2.40 -7.31
N TYR A 174 4.69 2.47 -6.50
CA TYR A 174 4.64 3.32 -5.30
C TYR A 174 5.77 3.03 -4.30
N ILE A 175 6.21 1.77 -4.17
CA ILE A 175 7.33 1.39 -3.28
C ILE A 175 8.63 2.11 -3.71
N ALA A 176 8.91 2.16 -5.03
CA ALA A 176 10.09 2.85 -5.53
C ALA A 176 10.06 4.34 -5.22
N PHE A 177 8.93 5.00 -5.45
CA PHE A 177 8.77 6.45 -5.22
C PHE A 177 8.88 6.82 -3.74
N GLU A 178 8.21 6.06 -2.87
CA GLU A 178 8.24 6.28 -1.42
C GLU A 178 9.64 6.07 -0.84
N PHE A 179 10.31 4.97 -1.21
CA PHE A 179 11.66 4.68 -0.73
C PHE A 179 12.71 5.60 -1.33
N ALA A 180 12.52 6.04 -2.57
CA ALA A 180 13.39 7.03 -3.20
C ALA A 180 13.33 8.37 -2.45
N ALA A 181 12.14 8.83 -2.08
CA ALA A 181 11.97 10.05 -1.29
C ALA A 181 12.67 9.93 0.08
N ILE A 182 12.48 8.79 0.78
CA ILE A 182 13.12 8.53 2.08
C ILE A 182 14.65 8.48 1.94
N ALA A 183 15.17 7.71 0.98
CA ALA A 183 16.61 7.53 0.79
C ALA A 183 17.31 8.83 0.36
N SER A 184 16.70 9.61 -0.54
CA SER A 184 17.20 10.93 -0.95
C SER A 184 17.25 11.89 0.25
N ALA A 185 16.20 11.95 1.05
CA ALA A 185 16.19 12.79 2.26
C ALA A 185 17.26 12.36 3.29
N ALA A 186 17.58 11.06 3.34
CA ALA A 186 18.64 10.50 4.18
C ALA A 186 20.04 10.66 3.57
N GLY A 187 20.19 11.33 2.41
CA GLY A 187 21.47 11.71 1.81
C GLY A 187 22.04 10.71 0.80
N ALA A 188 21.27 9.70 0.38
CA ALA A 188 21.72 8.81 -0.70
C ALA A 188 21.53 9.45 -2.08
N GLN A 189 22.41 9.11 -3.02
CA GLN A 189 22.16 9.26 -4.45
C GLN A 189 21.22 8.16 -4.89
N VAL A 190 20.08 8.54 -5.46
CA VAL A 190 18.96 7.61 -5.73
C VAL A 190 18.67 7.51 -7.23
N HIS A 191 18.53 6.28 -7.71
CA HIS A 191 18.11 6.00 -9.07
C HIS A 191 16.83 5.15 -9.07
N ILE A 192 15.88 5.50 -9.95
CA ILE A 192 14.72 4.67 -10.29
C ILE A 192 14.88 4.24 -11.75
N VAL A 193 14.94 2.93 -11.99
CA VAL A 193 15.02 2.34 -13.33
C VAL A 193 13.70 1.68 -13.66
N HIS A 194 13.08 2.07 -14.78
CA HIS A 194 11.76 1.55 -15.16
C HIS A 194 11.67 1.20 -16.64
N HIS A 195 11.08 0.06 -16.97
CA HIS A 195 11.07 -0.53 -18.32
C HIS A 195 10.28 0.28 -19.35
N ASN A 196 9.38 1.16 -18.94
CA ASN A 196 8.61 2.02 -19.85
C ASN A 196 8.56 3.48 -19.34
N ASP A 197 7.78 4.35 -20.01
CA ASP A 197 7.61 5.76 -19.68
C ASP A 197 6.41 6.05 -18.76
N ARG A 198 5.76 5.01 -18.19
CA ARG A 198 4.52 5.13 -17.43
C ARG A 198 4.63 4.53 -16.01
N PRO A 199 5.44 5.14 -15.12
CA PRO A 199 5.45 4.76 -13.72
C PRO A 199 4.11 5.12 -13.05
N LEU A 200 3.85 4.59 -11.87
CA LEU A 200 2.63 4.83 -11.08
C LEU A 200 1.36 4.78 -11.94
N LYS A 201 1.24 3.78 -12.81
CA LYS A 201 0.18 3.71 -13.85
C LYS A 201 -1.26 3.81 -13.32
N ALA A 202 -1.47 3.56 -12.03
CA ALA A 202 -2.76 3.69 -11.37
C ALA A 202 -3.18 5.17 -11.17
N PHE A 203 -2.22 6.10 -11.13
CA PHE A 203 -2.43 7.53 -10.87
C PHE A 203 -2.52 8.36 -12.16
N PRO A 204 -3.11 9.57 -12.13
CA PRO A 204 -3.16 10.47 -13.28
C PRO A 204 -1.76 10.81 -13.81
N LYS A 205 -1.59 10.78 -15.16
CA LYS A 205 -0.28 10.98 -15.78
C LYS A 205 0.32 12.36 -15.49
N ALA A 206 -0.52 13.40 -15.45
CA ALA A 206 -0.08 14.76 -15.16
C ALA A 206 0.49 14.90 -13.76
N ASP A 207 -0.20 14.33 -12.76
CA ASP A 207 0.24 14.36 -11.36
C ASP A 207 1.50 13.56 -11.14
N VAL A 208 1.61 12.38 -11.77
CA VAL A 208 2.85 11.58 -11.75
C VAL A 208 4.02 12.36 -12.33
N LYS A 209 3.80 13.13 -13.42
CA LYS A 209 4.85 13.97 -14.00
C LYS A 209 5.29 15.08 -13.03
N ARG A 210 4.35 15.74 -12.33
CA ARG A 210 4.67 16.76 -11.31
C ARG A 210 5.49 16.14 -10.17
N LEU A 211 5.09 14.96 -9.69
CA LEU A 211 5.81 14.24 -8.63
C LEU A 211 7.22 13.82 -9.05
N ILE A 212 7.42 13.38 -10.32
CA ILE A 212 8.74 13.06 -10.87
C ILE A 212 9.61 14.31 -10.86
N SER A 213 9.12 15.44 -11.39
CA SER A 213 9.89 16.70 -11.42
C SER A 213 10.33 17.14 -10.03
N GLN A 214 9.46 17.02 -9.02
CA GLN A 214 9.81 17.34 -7.63
C GLN A 214 10.88 16.39 -7.08
N LEU A 215 10.79 15.09 -7.36
CA LEU A 215 11.80 14.13 -6.92
C LEU A 215 13.15 14.36 -7.64
N GLU A 216 13.14 14.78 -8.90
CA GLU A 216 14.36 15.17 -9.64
C GLU A 216 15.01 16.40 -9.02
N GLU A 217 14.24 17.42 -8.63
CA GLU A 217 14.72 18.58 -7.88
C GLU A 217 15.36 18.16 -6.54
N ASN A 218 14.86 17.08 -5.93
CA ASN A 218 15.40 16.48 -4.71
C ASN A 218 16.55 15.49 -4.98
N GLY A 219 17.07 15.43 -6.21
CA GLY A 219 18.26 14.65 -6.59
C GLY A 219 18.00 13.19 -6.95
N VAL A 220 16.73 12.76 -7.08
CA VAL A 220 16.42 11.42 -7.58
C VAL A 220 16.57 11.40 -9.11
N GLN A 221 17.26 10.38 -9.64
CA GLN A 221 17.48 10.22 -11.07
C GLN A 221 16.56 9.13 -11.63
N PHE A 222 15.81 9.44 -12.68
CA PHE A 222 14.92 8.51 -13.36
C PHE A 222 15.51 8.01 -14.68
N HIS A 223 15.40 6.70 -14.91
CA HIS A 223 15.83 6.03 -16.14
C HIS A 223 14.62 5.27 -16.71
N PHE A 224 13.92 5.89 -17.64
CA PHE A 224 12.74 5.31 -18.28
C PHE A 224 13.11 4.58 -19.58
N GLY A 225 12.27 3.58 -19.98
CA GLY A 225 12.51 2.78 -21.17
C GLY A 225 13.72 1.84 -21.04
N VAL A 226 14.14 1.55 -19.80
CA VAL A 226 15.29 0.68 -19.52
C VAL A 226 14.81 -0.66 -18.98
N ASP A 227 15.00 -1.70 -19.77
CA ASP A 227 14.70 -3.08 -19.39
C ASP A 227 16.00 -3.75 -18.87
N VAL A 228 16.14 -3.78 -17.55
CA VAL A 228 17.31 -4.37 -16.89
C VAL A 228 17.33 -5.88 -17.16
N SER A 229 18.39 -6.38 -17.75
CA SER A 229 18.56 -7.80 -18.11
C SER A 229 19.53 -8.57 -17.22
N ARG A 230 20.46 -7.86 -16.55
CA ARG A 230 21.48 -8.47 -15.71
C ARG A 230 21.94 -7.56 -14.58
N ILE A 231 22.37 -8.17 -13.48
CA ILE A 231 23.05 -7.51 -12.35
C ILE A 231 24.35 -8.23 -12.10
N ASP A 232 25.45 -7.51 -12.29
CA ASP A 232 26.80 -8.01 -12.03
C ASP A 232 27.32 -7.45 -10.70
N LYS A 233 27.92 -8.32 -9.87
CA LYS A 233 28.60 -7.88 -8.64
C LYS A 233 30.07 -7.58 -8.95
N ASN A 234 30.56 -6.43 -8.50
CA ASN A 234 31.95 -6.02 -8.65
C ASN A 234 32.54 -5.40 -7.36
N ALA A 235 33.75 -4.88 -7.40
CA ALA A 235 34.43 -4.30 -6.24
C ALA A 235 33.74 -3.02 -5.69
N GLN A 236 32.92 -2.36 -6.49
CA GLN A 236 32.23 -1.10 -6.13
C GLN A 236 30.77 -1.30 -5.72
N GLY A 237 30.30 -2.56 -5.75
CA GLY A 237 28.91 -2.92 -5.45
C GLY A 237 28.28 -3.74 -6.57
N PHE A 238 27.32 -3.16 -7.27
CA PHE A 238 26.57 -3.82 -8.35
C PHE A 238 26.51 -2.94 -9.59
N GLU A 239 26.56 -3.56 -10.76
CA GLU A 239 26.33 -2.95 -12.05
C GLU A 239 25.05 -3.51 -12.67
N LEU A 240 24.07 -2.62 -12.95
CA LEU A 240 22.85 -2.96 -13.66
C LEU A 240 23.09 -2.77 -15.16
N VAL A 241 22.73 -3.75 -15.96
CA VAL A 241 22.94 -3.75 -17.41
C VAL A 241 21.65 -4.05 -18.14
N SER A 242 21.39 -3.35 -19.26
CA SER A 242 20.34 -3.70 -20.21
C SER A 242 20.90 -4.21 -21.53
N ALA A 243 20.10 -4.95 -22.27
CA ALA A 243 20.47 -5.42 -23.61
C ALA A 243 20.70 -4.27 -24.63
N GLN A 244 20.16 -3.07 -24.33
CA GLN A 244 20.27 -1.87 -25.16
C GLN A 244 21.50 -1.00 -24.81
N GLY A 245 22.41 -1.49 -23.97
CA GLY A 245 23.67 -0.82 -23.64
C GLY A 245 23.59 0.15 -22.47
N PHE A 246 22.48 0.17 -21.70
CA PHE A 246 22.46 0.90 -20.43
C PHE A 246 23.34 0.19 -19.41
N SER A 247 24.12 0.97 -18.65
CA SER A 247 24.92 0.52 -17.51
C SER A 247 24.82 1.53 -16.38
N LEU A 248 24.62 1.05 -15.15
CA LEU A 248 24.51 1.87 -13.95
C LEU A 248 25.18 1.19 -12.75
N GLN A 249 26.17 1.89 -12.18
CA GLN A 249 26.85 1.44 -10.96
C GLN A 249 26.06 1.86 -9.72
N THR A 250 25.89 0.95 -8.76
CA THR A 250 25.19 1.21 -7.50
C THR A 250 25.78 0.42 -6.34
N ASN A 251 25.58 0.89 -5.09
CA ASN A 251 25.99 0.12 -3.91
C ASN A 251 24.94 -0.94 -3.53
N GLU A 252 23.66 -0.63 -3.70
CA GLU A 252 22.55 -1.51 -3.38
C GLU A 252 21.45 -1.43 -4.45
N VAL A 253 20.83 -2.57 -4.74
CA VAL A 253 19.75 -2.66 -5.74
C VAL A 253 18.53 -3.34 -5.17
N PHE A 254 17.36 -2.71 -5.35
CA PHE A 254 16.08 -3.18 -4.84
C PHE A 254 15.12 -3.49 -5.99
N CYS A 255 14.50 -4.67 -5.92
CA CYS A 255 13.41 -5.02 -6.82
C CYS A 255 12.10 -4.44 -6.29
N THR A 256 11.54 -3.48 -7.03
CA THR A 256 10.24 -2.83 -6.76
C THR A 256 9.27 -3.03 -7.93
N ALA A 257 9.45 -4.12 -8.69
CA ALA A 257 8.71 -4.42 -9.91
C ALA A 257 7.31 -5.04 -9.66
N GLY A 258 6.87 -5.11 -8.42
CA GLY A 258 5.54 -5.56 -8.05
C GLY A 258 5.52 -6.57 -6.90
N ARG A 259 4.33 -7.10 -6.65
CA ARG A 259 4.07 -8.11 -5.61
C ARG A 259 3.35 -9.30 -6.22
N VAL A 260 3.60 -10.49 -5.68
CA VAL A 260 2.96 -11.74 -6.10
C VAL A 260 2.14 -12.33 -4.94
N PRO A 261 0.97 -12.91 -5.20
CA PRO A 261 0.14 -13.51 -4.16
C PRO A 261 0.86 -14.70 -3.50
N ASN A 262 0.56 -14.96 -2.23
CA ASN A 262 1.08 -16.09 -1.47
C ASN A 262 0.08 -17.27 -1.56
N ASP A 263 -0.05 -17.85 -2.73
CA ASP A 263 -0.99 -18.94 -3.03
C ASP A 263 -0.30 -20.23 -3.53
N ASP A 264 0.90 -20.12 -4.04
CA ASP A 264 1.65 -21.19 -4.70
C ASP A 264 2.11 -22.34 -3.78
N ALA A 265 2.23 -22.11 -2.47
CA ALA A 265 2.65 -23.13 -1.51
C ALA A 265 1.49 -23.91 -0.85
N LEU A 266 0.23 -23.47 -1.09
CA LEU A 266 -0.94 -23.96 -0.36
C LEU A 266 -1.51 -25.29 -0.89
N ALA A 267 -1.08 -25.78 -2.06
CA ALA A 267 -1.65 -26.95 -2.75
C ALA A 267 -3.18 -26.81 -3.01
N LEU A 268 -3.58 -25.65 -3.51
CA LEU A 268 -4.98 -25.23 -3.71
C LEU A 268 -5.78 -26.18 -4.60
N GLU A 269 -5.12 -26.81 -5.55
CA GLU A 269 -5.71 -27.82 -6.45
C GLU A 269 -6.26 -29.04 -5.69
N GLN A 270 -5.69 -29.41 -4.53
CA GLN A 270 -6.18 -30.48 -3.68
C GLN A 270 -7.53 -30.13 -3.02
N ALA A 271 -7.80 -28.83 -2.87
CA ALA A 271 -9.05 -28.33 -2.29
C ALA A 271 -10.06 -27.88 -3.36
N GLY A 272 -9.75 -28.01 -4.64
CA GLY A 272 -10.62 -27.57 -5.73
C GLY A 272 -10.72 -26.03 -5.88
N VAL A 273 -9.73 -25.30 -5.37
CA VAL A 273 -9.68 -23.84 -5.45
C VAL A 273 -8.99 -23.38 -6.72
N THR A 274 -9.68 -22.54 -7.50
CA THR A 274 -9.14 -21.95 -8.74
C THR A 274 -8.35 -20.67 -8.42
N TYR A 275 -7.17 -20.55 -9.03
CA TYR A 275 -6.29 -19.40 -8.89
C TYR A 275 -5.54 -19.09 -10.19
N SER A 276 -4.93 -17.91 -10.26
CA SER A 276 -4.15 -17.42 -11.39
C SER A 276 -2.86 -16.76 -10.91
N LYS A 277 -2.03 -16.25 -11.82
CA LYS A 277 -0.87 -15.40 -11.47
C LYS A 277 -1.27 -14.10 -10.73
N ARG A 278 -2.54 -13.71 -10.74
CA ARG A 278 -3.07 -12.53 -10.07
C ARG A 278 -3.61 -12.83 -8.67
N GLY A 279 -3.82 -14.12 -8.35
CA GLY A 279 -4.30 -14.60 -7.06
C GLY A 279 -5.49 -15.56 -7.15
N ILE A 280 -6.14 -15.80 -6.03
CA ILE A 280 -7.27 -16.71 -5.87
C ILE A 280 -8.54 -16.06 -6.44
N GLN A 281 -9.28 -16.80 -7.25
CA GLN A 281 -10.57 -16.37 -7.79
C GLN A 281 -11.67 -16.53 -6.75
N VAL A 282 -12.47 -15.49 -6.59
CA VAL A 282 -13.61 -15.48 -5.67
C VAL A 282 -14.84 -14.87 -6.37
N ASN A 283 -16.03 -15.22 -5.86
CA ASN A 283 -17.27 -14.56 -6.22
C ASN A 283 -17.48 -13.26 -5.41
N ASP A 284 -18.64 -12.64 -5.55
CA ASP A 284 -19.04 -11.41 -4.84
C ASP A 284 -19.39 -11.64 -3.34
N HIS A 285 -19.17 -12.84 -2.84
CA HIS A 285 -19.19 -13.20 -1.42
C HIS A 285 -17.80 -13.58 -0.88
N LEU A 286 -16.73 -13.30 -1.63
CA LEU A 286 -15.35 -13.67 -1.30
C LEU A 286 -15.15 -15.19 -1.17
N GLN A 287 -16.10 -15.99 -1.72
CA GLN A 287 -16.07 -17.43 -1.72
C GLN A 287 -15.31 -17.92 -2.97
N THR A 288 -14.46 -18.91 -2.79
CA THR A 288 -13.71 -19.56 -3.88
C THR A 288 -14.59 -20.54 -4.65
N THR A 289 -13.99 -21.28 -5.59
CA THR A 289 -14.69 -22.38 -6.27
C THR A 289 -15.03 -23.58 -5.35
N ALA A 290 -14.43 -23.64 -4.15
CA ALA A 290 -14.79 -24.59 -3.10
C ALA A 290 -15.76 -23.92 -2.11
N GLU A 291 -16.93 -24.50 -1.89
CA GLU A 291 -18.04 -23.89 -1.14
C GLU A 291 -17.70 -23.48 0.31
N ASN A 292 -16.78 -24.18 0.95
CA ASN A 292 -16.36 -23.95 2.33
C ASN A 292 -15.04 -23.16 2.45
N ILE A 293 -14.47 -22.68 1.34
CA ILE A 293 -13.20 -21.94 1.32
C ILE A 293 -13.44 -20.54 0.78
N PHE A 294 -12.98 -19.55 1.53
CA PHE A 294 -13.04 -18.12 1.23
C PHE A 294 -11.62 -17.56 1.10
N ALA A 295 -11.48 -16.40 0.46
CA ALA A 295 -10.20 -15.69 0.42
C ALA A 295 -10.42 -14.18 0.54
N ILE A 296 -9.51 -13.49 1.29
CA ILE A 296 -9.54 -12.04 1.52
C ILE A 296 -8.15 -11.42 1.40
N GLY A 297 -8.09 -10.12 1.19
CA GLY A 297 -6.85 -9.34 1.14
C GLY A 297 -6.08 -9.49 -0.17
N ASP A 298 -4.76 -9.33 -0.08
CA ASP A 298 -3.89 -9.22 -1.27
C ASP A 298 -3.71 -10.52 -2.04
N VAL A 299 -4.10 -11.66 -1.47
CA VAL A 299 -4.05 -12.97 -2.14
C VAL A 299 -5.13 -13.12 -3.22
N VAL A 300 -6.20 -12.30 -3.15
CA VAL A 300 -7.35 -12.39 -4.06
C VAL A 300 -7.05 -11.74 -5.41
N ASP A 301 -7.50 -12.38 -6.50
CA ASP A 301 -7.55 -11.78 -7.85
C ASP A 301 -8.75 -10.84 -7.93
N LYS A 302 -8.52 -9.54 -7.76
CA LYS A 302 -9.55 -8.50 -7.73
C LYS A 302 -9.10 -7.24 -8.45
N SER A 303 -10.06 -6.41 -8.83
CA SER A 303 -9.84 -5.10 -9.46
C SER A 303 -9.57 -3.99 -8.42
N GLN A 304 -10.06 -4.17 -7.20
CA GLN A 304 -9.83 -3.23 -6.09
C GLN A 304 -8.34 -3.14 -5.74
N PRO A 305 -7.86 -1.97 -5.31
CA PRO A 305 -6.48 -1.82 -4.89
C PRO A 305 -6.16 -2.73 -3.69
N LYS A 306 -5.00 -3.37 -3.73
CA LYS A 306 -4.51 -4.26 -2.68
C LYS A 306 -3.92 -3.42 -1.55
N LEU A 307 -4.77 -3.01 -0.60
CA LEU A 307 -4.45 -2.11 0.51
C LEU A 307 -4.93 -2.70 1.84
N THR A 308 -4.23 -2.37 2.91
CA THR A 308 -4.59 -2.80 4.27
C THR A 308 -6.04 -2.46 4.66
N PRO A 309 -6.58 -1.24 4.46
CA PRO A 309 -7.97 -0.96 4.79
C PRO A 309 -8.98 -1.76 3.95
N VAL A 310 -8.63 -2.13 2.71
CA VAL A 310 -9.48 -3.00 1.88
C VAL A 310 -9.56 -4.40 2.48
N SER A 311 -8.43 -4.96 2.95
CA SER A 311 -8.43 -6.28 3.58
C SER A 311 -9.22 -6.30 4.90
N GLY A 312 -9.21 -5.20 5.66
CA GLY A 312 -10.04 -5.03 6.86
C GLY A 312 -11.54 -4.95 6.53
N PHE A 313 -11.90 -4.21 5.48
CA PHE A 313 -13.27 -4.13 4.99
C PHE A 313 -13.80 -5.50 4.53
N GLU A 314 -12.98 -6.27 3.79
CA GLU A 314 -13.30 -7.63 3.36
C GLU A 314 -13.48 -8.57 4.55
N ALA A 315 -12.64 -8.43 5.60
CA ALA A 315 -12.75 -9.20 6.82
C ALA A 315 -14.10 -8.96 7.53
N GLN A 316 -14.46 -7.69 7.72
CA GLN A 316 -15.74 -7.29 8.33
C GLN A 316 -16.94 -7.78 7.50
N TYR A 317 -16.88 -7.63 6.18
CA TYR A 317 -17.90 -8.15 5.28
C TYR A 317 -18.07 -9.67 5.44
N LEU A 318 -16.96 -10.42 5.39
CA LEU A 318 -16.98 -11.88 5.48
C LEU A 318 -17.48 -12.37 6.82
N ALA A 319 -17.14 -11.70 7.93
CA ALA A 319 -17.68 -12.01 9.24
C ALA A 319 -19.22 -11.86 9.28
N GLY A 320 -19.76 -10.80 8.66
CA GLY A 320 -21.21 -10.60 8.50
C GLY A 320 -21.87 -11.65 7.60
N TYR A 321 -21.21 -12.01 6.48
CA TYR A 321 -21.70 -13.05 5.58
C TYR A 321 -21.78 -14.41 6.27
N LEU A 322 -20.74 -14.78 7.01
CA LEU A 322 -20.71 -16.04 7.77
C LEU A 322 -21.72 -16.08 8.93
N ALA A 323 -22.15 -14.91 9.42
CA ALA A 323 -23.24 -14.76 10.38
C ALA A 323 -24.64 -14.77 9.75
N GLY A 324 -24.74 -14.89 8.40
CA GLY A 324 -26.04 -15.03 7.70
C GLY A 324 -26.45 -13.82 6.86
N ASN A 325 -25.65 -12.76 6.74
CA ASN A 325 -25.90 -11.67 5.80
C ASN A 325 -25.62 -12.14 4.36
N GLN A 326 -26.67 -12.19 3.54
CA GLN A 326 -26.56 -12.69 2.15
C GLN A 326 -26.32 -11.61 1.09
N ALA A 327 -26.14 -10.35 1.49
CA ALA A 327 -25.85 -9.28 0.54
C ALA A 327 -24.44 -9.44 -0.08
N ALA A 328 -24.31 -9.22 -1.38
CA ALA A 328 -23.03 -9.19 -2.05
C ALA A 328 -22.15 -8.04 -1.54
N ILE A 329 -20.82 -8.21 -1.60
CA ILE A 329 -19.89 -7.17 -1.18
C ILE A 329 -19.99 -5.97 -2.14
N THR A 330 -20.18 -4.79 -1.57
CA THR A 330 -20.14 -3.53 -2.32
C THR A 330 -19.04 -2.65 -1.74
N TYR A 331 -18.00 -2.42 -2.54
CA TYR A 331 -16.89 -1.60 -2.10
C TYR A 331 -17.23 -0.11 -2.18
N PRO A 332 -16.96 0.67 -1.11
CA PRO A 332 -17.04 2.12 -1.17
C PRO A 332 -15.94 2.70 -2.06
N ALA A 333 -15.94 4.01 -2.27
CA ALA A 333 -14.82 4.70 -2.89
C ALA A 333 -13.56 4.52 -2.02
N ILE A 334 -12.47 4.03 -2.65
CA ILE A 334 -11.24 3.63 -1.95
C ILE A 334 -10.15 4.66 -2.26
N PRO A 335 -9.73 5.48 -1.29
CA PRO A 335 -8.61 6.38 -1.48
C PRO A 335 -7.30 5.59 -1.57
N THR A 336 -6.40 6.06 -2.44
CA THR A 336 -5.05 5.54 -2.60
C THR A 336 -4.04 6.66 -2.52
N VAL A 337 -2.89 6.40 -1.88
CA VAL A 337 -1.86 7.41 -1.63
C VAL A 337 -0.48 6.85 -1.97
N VAL A 338 0.35 7.68 -2.61
CA VAL A 338 1.81 7.54 -2.68
C VAL A 338 2.39 8.54 -1.70
N TYR A 339 3.12 8.05 -0.71
CA TYR A 339 3.70 8.87 0.35
C TYR A 339 5.06 9.44 -0.07
N GLY A 340 5.36 10.63 0.39
CA GLY A 340 6.60 11.35 0.14
C GLY A 340 6.53 12.72 0.77
N GLU A 341 7.40 13.62 0.41
CA GLU A 341 7.34 15.04 0.76
C GLU A 341 5.99 15.63 0.31
N THR A 342 5.69 15.54 -0.98
CA THR A 342 4.34 15.74 -1.51
C THR A 342 3.66 14.39 -1.64
N ARG A 343 2.53 14.20 -0.97
CA ARG A 343 1.70 13.01 -1.17
C ARG A 343 0.94 13.17 -2.48
N LEU A 344 0.86 12.10 -3.25
CA LEU A 344 -0.06 11.99 -4.37
C LEU A 344 -1.21 11.07 -3.95
N ALA A 345 -2.38 11.64 -3.75
CA ALA A 345 -3.58 10.93 -3.31
C ALA A 345 -4.67 10.99 -4.37
N MET A 346 -5.47 9.92 -4.50
CA MET A 346 -6.61 9.90 -5.42
C MET A 346 -7.74 9.03 -4.91
N VAL A 347 -8.98 9.36 -5.35
CA VAL A 347 -10.18 8.56 -5.08
C VAL A 347 -11.20 8.75 -6.22
N GLY A 348 -12.01 7.73 -6.51
CA GLY A 348 -13.04 7.77 -7.55
C GLY A 348 -12.51 7.71 -8.97
N ILE A 349 -13.21 8.31 -9.93
CA ILE A 349 -12.84 8.30 -11.35
C ILE A 349 -11.66 9.25 -11.61
N LYS A 350 -10.89 8.96 -12.66
CA LYS A 350 -9.74 9.79 -13.06
C LYS A 350 -10.16 10.85 -14.06
N ALA A 351 -9.43 11.96 -14.12
CA ALA A 351 -9.63 12.99 -15.13
C ALA A 351 -9.64 12.43 -16.56
N SER A 352 -8.71 11.51 -16.87
CA SER A 352 -8.66 10.86 -18.19
C SER A 352 -9.85 9.93 -18.51
N GLU A 353 -10.63 9.56 -17.53
CA GLU A 353 -11.90 8.85 -17.72
C GLU A 353 -13.04 9.85 -17.92
N ALA A 354 -13.08 10.91 -17.11
CA ALA A 354 -14.06 11.99 -17.21
C ALA A 354 -13.95 12.78 -18.53
N GLU A 355 -12.74 12.99 -19.04
CA GLU A 355 -12.48 13.65 -20.34
C GLU A 355 -13.14 12.94 -21.53
N LYS A 356 -13.40 11.64 -21.42
CA LYS A 356 -14.07 10.85 -22.48
C LYS A 356 -15.57 11.14 -22.55
N ASP A 357 -16.13 11.74 -21.51
CA ASP A 357 -17.55 12.05 -21.40
C ASP A 357 -17.73 13.44 -20.74
N ALA A 358 -17.23 14.47 -21.44
CA ALA A 358 -17.25 15.86 -20.98
C ALA A 358 -18.66 16.42 -20.77
N ASP A 359 -19.69 15.81 -21.39
CA ASP A 359 -21.09 16.19 -21.20
C ASP A 359 -21.62 15.74 -19.83
N GLN A 360 -21.10 14.66 -19.27
CA GLN A 360 -21.49 14.14 -17.95
C GLN A 360 -20.68 14.74 -16.81
N PHE A 361 -19.42 15.08 -17.07
CA PHE A 361 -18.49 15.46 -16.00
C PHE A 361 -17.93 16.87 -16.19
N GLU A 362 -17.71 17.54 -15.08
CA GLU A 362 -16.90 18.75 -14.99
C GLU A 362 -15.60 18.45 -14.27
N ILE A 363 -14.49 18.98 -14.82
CA ILE A 363 -13.15 18.80 -14.24
C ILE A 363 -12.65 20.18 -13.82
N LYS A 364 -12.33 20.35 -12.54
CA LYS A 364 -11.56 21.48 -12.02
C LYS A 364 -10.13 21.02 -11.80
N ASP A 365 -9.17 21.68 -12.44
CA ASP A 365 -7.74 21.42 -12.31
C ASP A 365 -7.06 22.70 -11.78
N LEU A 366 -6.58 22.67 -10.54
CA LEU A 366 -6.23 23.85 -9.78
C LEU A 366 -4.82 23.74 -9.18
N ASP A 367 -4.00 24.76 -9.46
CA ASP A 367 -2.77 25.00 -8.72
C ASP A 367 -3.11 25.68 -7.38
N LEU A 368 -2.79 25.02 -6.28
CA LEU A 368 -3.07 25.47 -4.93
C LEU A 368 -1.84 26.11 -4.26
N THR A 369 -0.70 26.14 -4.93
CA THR A 369 0.59 26.58 -4.36
C THR A 369 0.53 28.01 -3.79
N SER A 370 -0.27 28.88 -4.41
CA SER A 370 -0.50 30.26 -3.96
C SER A 370 -1.55 30.41 -2.86
N TRP A 371 -2.34 29.36 -2.55
CA TRP A 371 -3.36 29.40 -1.52
C TRP A 371 -2.72 29.49 -0.12
N PHE A 372 -3.37 30.16 0.82
CA PHE A 372 -2.80 30.42 2.14
C PHE A 372 -2.33 29.16 2.85
N THR A 373 -3.12 28.09 2.79
CA THR A 373 -2.86 26.80 3.44
C THR A 373 -1.50 26.22 3.05
N TYR A 374 -1.13 26.29 1.77
CA TYR A 374 0.11 25.70 1.24
C TYR A 374 1.24 26.73 1.20
N ARG A 375 0.92 27.99 0.81
CA ARG A 375 1.89 29.07 0.74
C ARG A 375 2.56 29.38 2.09
N ARG A 376 1.81 29.30 3.22
CA ARG A 376 2.38 29.53 4.56
C ARG A 376 3.48 28.53 4.93
N LEU A 377 3.43 27.31 4.37
CA LEU A 377 4.42 26.25 4.49
C LEU A 377 5.53 26.36 3.44
N ASN A 378 5.34 27.27 2.47
CA ASN A 378 6.21 27.42 1.30
C ASN A 378 6.34 26.09 0.54
N GLU A 379 5.25 25.33 0.43
CA GLU A 379 5.23 24.08 -0.33
C GLU A 379 5.55 24.33 -1.81
N PRO A 380 6.48 23.58 -2.40
CA PRO A 380 6.86 23.74 -3.81
C PRO A 380 5.78 23.22 -4.77
N LEU A 381 4.92 22.32 -4.29
CA LEU A 381 3.89 21.68 -5.09
C LEU A 381 2.63 21.42 -4.25
N ALA A 382 1.55 22.10 -4.60
CA ALA A 382 0.21 21.83 -4.12
C ALA A 382 -0.79 21.90 -5.28
N HIS A 383 -1.56 20.86 -5.51
CA HIS A 383 -2.43 20.73 -6.68
C HIS A 383 -3.66 19.89 -6.36
N ALA A 384 -4.80 20.24 -6.97
CA ALA A 384 -6.03 19.46 -6.89
C ALA A 384 -6.69 19.34 -8.26
N THR A 385 -7.11 18.13 -8.59
CA THR A 385 -8.07 17.89 -9.69
C THR A 385 -9.32 17.31 -9.06
N VAL A 386 -10.47 17.97 -9.24
CA VAL A 386 -11.78 17.54 -8.72
C VAL A 386 -12.72 17.32 -9.87
N ILE A 387 -13.44 16.20 -9.84
CA ILE A 387 -14.37 15.78 -10.89
C ILE A 387 -15.76 15.71 -10.28
N THR A 388 -16.71 16.45 -10.89
CA THR A 388 -18.11 16.47 -10.45
C THR A 388 -19.03 16.02 -11.58
N SER A 389 -20.15 15.43 -11.20
CA SER A 389 -21.23 15.10 -12.13
C SER A 389 -21.99 16.38 -12.50
N ARG A 390 -22.07 16.75 -13.78
CA ARG A 390 -22.85 17.91 -14.24
C ARG A 390 -24.34 17.80 -13.91
N LYS A 391 -24.85 16.57 -13.85
CA LYS A 391 -26.27 16.31 -13.57
C LYS A 391 -26.63 16.56 -12.09
N THR A 392 -25.74 16.22 -11.17
CA THR A 392 -26.06 16.22 -9.72
C THR A 392 -25.21 17.19 -8.90
N GLY A 393 -24.10 17.73 -9.46
CA GLY A 393 -23.10 18.47 -8.72
C GLY A 393 -22.27 17.62 -7.77
N ALA A 394 -22.56 16.31 -7.64
CA ALA A 394 -21.86 15.43 -6.73
C ALA A 394 -20.42 15.18 -7.19
N VAL A 395 -19.50 15.10 -6.22
CA VAL A 395 -18.11 14.68 -6.46
C VAL A 395 -18.10 13.20 -6.86
N VAL A 396 -17.38 12.86 -7.92
CA VAL A 396 -17.22 11.50 -8.43
C VAL A 396 -15.76 11.07 -8.52
N GLY A 397 -14.83 12.00 -8.39
CA GLY A 397 -13.39 11.73 -8.38
C GLY A 397 -12.58 12.91 -7.88
N ALA A 398 -11.43 12.64 -7.32
CA ALA A 398 -10.44 13.64 -6.93
C ALA A 398 -9.02 13.09 -6.99
N SER A 399 -8.07 13.96 -7.33
CA SER A 399 -6.63 13.74 -7.18
C SER A 399 -6.02 14.96 -6.50
N LEU A 400 -5.20 14.73 -5.49
CA LEU A 400 -4.59 15.76 -4.66
C LEU A 400 -3.09 15.57 -4.56
N MET A 401 -2.37 16.67 -4.55
CA MET A 401 -0.93 16.71 -4.30
C MET A 401 -0.63 17.80 -3.27
N SER A 402 -0.15 17.43 -2.10
CA SER A 402 0.34 18.34 -1.05
C SER A 402 0.94 17.53 0.10
N SER A 403 1.51 18.18 1.09
CA SER A 403 1.97 17.54 2.33
C SER A 403 0.83 16.96 3.19
N GLU A 404 -0.42 17.37 2.98
CA GLU A 404 -1.62 16.94 3.72
C GLU A 404 -2.62 16.15 2.84
N ALA A 405 -2.24 15.75 1.61
CA ALA A 405 -3.15 15.10 0.67
C ALA A 405 -3.64 13.72 1.17
N ASP A 406 -2.86 13.01 2.00
CA ASP A 406 -3.23 11.73 2.60
C ASP A 406 -4.42 11.84 3.58
N ASP A 407 -4.50 12.92 4.33
CA ASP A 407 -5.66 13.20 5.19
C ASP A 407 -6.80 13.83 4.40
N PHE A 408 -6.48 14.78 3.52
CA PHE A 408 -7.47 15.56 2.80
C PHE A 408 -8.29 14.73 1.79
N ILE A 409 -7.71 13.69 1.18
CA ILE A 409 -8.41 12.82 0.22
C ILE A 409 -9.59 12.06 0.86
N ASN A 410 -9.59 11.87 2.19
CA ASN A 410 -10.68 11.18 2.88
C ASN A 410 -11.99 11.96 2.84
N TYR A 411 -11.95 13.30 2.83
CA TYR A 411 -13.17 14.11 2.67
C TYR A 411 -13.81 13.88 1.29
N PHE A 412 -13.00 13.74 0.25
CA PHE A 412 -13.49 13.39 -1.09
C PHE A 412 -14.05 11.97 -1.15
N ALA A 413 -13.44 11.02 -0.45
CA ALA A 413 -14.00 9.67 -0.33
C ALA A 413 -15.38 9.69 0.36
N MET A 414 -15.54 10.47 1.43
CA MET A 414 -16.83 10.67 2.10
C MET A 414 -17.86 11.34 1.18
N ALA A 415 -17.44 12.33 0.38
CA ALA A 415 -18.32 12.99 -0.57
C ALA A 415 -18.82 12.03 -1.66
N ILE A 416 -17.92 11.23 -2.24
CA ILE A 416 -18.26 10.22 -3.26
C ILE A 416 -19.20 9.16 -2.70
N ASN A 417 -19.00 8.74 -1.45
CA ASN A 417 -19.87 7.77 -0.76
C ASN A 417 -21.21 8.37 -0.30
N GLY A 418 -21.52 9.62 -0.67
CA GLY A 418 -22.77 10.31 -0.33
C GLY A 418 -22.88 10.79 1.11
N GLN A 419 -21.79 10.73 1.87
CA GLN A 419 -21.75 11.18 3.28
C GLN A 419 -21.57 12.70 3.40
N LEU A 420 -20.98 13.35 2.36
CA LEU A 420 -20.83 14.80 2.23
C LEU A 420 -21.46 15.24 0.91
N THR A 421 -22.64 15.86 0.97
CA THR A 421 -23.26 16.49 -0.22
C THR A 421 -22.82 17.95 -0.36
N PRO A 422 -22.93 18.59 -1.54
CA PRO A 422 -22.66 20.01 -1.71
C PRO A 422 -23.48 20.89 -0.74
N GLU A 423 -24.72 20.50 -0.43
CA GLU A 423 -25.61 21.19 0.53
C GLU A 423 -25.07 21.06 1.96
N ASN A 424 -24.65 19.88 2.37
CA ASN A 424 -24.06 19.66 3.69
C ASN A 424 -22.75 20.42 3.86
N LEU A 425 -21.91 20.46 2.81
CA LEU A 425 -20.65 21.21 2.81
C LEU A 425 -20.89 22.72 2.97
N LYS A 426 -21.91 23.30 2.30
CA LYS A 426 -22.27 24.71 2.46
C LYS A 426 -22.77 25.06 3.86
N GLN A 427 -23.27 24.08 4.61
CA GLN A 427 -23.75 24.23 5.99
C GLN A 427 -22.70 23.87 7.04
N THR A 428 -21.53 23.36 6.61
CA THR A 428 -20.47 22.96 7.52
C THR A 428 -19.50 24.11 7.74
N ILE A 429 -19.20 24.41 9.02
CA ILE A 429 -18.16 25.36 9.40
C ILE A 429 -16.89 24.56 9.67
N PHE A 430 -15.88 24.73 8.81
CA PHE A 430 -14.58 24.10 8.99
C PHE A 430 -13.66 24.97 9.86
N SER A 431 -12.73 24.33 10.56
CA SER A 431 -11.63 25.03 11.20
C SER A 431 -10.81 25.80 10.15
N TYR A 432 -10.50 27.06 10.41
CA TYR A 432 -9.72 27.90 9.51
C TYR A 432 -8.44 28.42 10.21
N PRO A 433 -7.29 28.46 9.53
CA PRO A 433 -7.02 27.93 8.17
C PRO A 433 -6.53 26.48 8.21
N THR A 434 -7.16 25.61 7.44
CA THR A 434 -6.81 24.18 7.29
C THR A 434 -7.09 23.72 5.86
N ALA A 435 -6.50 22.61 5.40
CA ALA A 435 -6.85 22.01 4.12
C ALA A 435 -8.36 21.69 4.03
N ALA A 436 -8.98 21.28 5.13
CA ALA A 436 -10.42 21.03 5.17
C ALA A 436 -11.26 22.29 4.88
N SER A 437 -10.78 23.50 5.27
CA SER A 437 -11.49 24.75 4.95
C SER A 437 -11.43 25.10 3.48
N ASP A 438 -10.47 24.57 2.73
CA ASP A 438 -10.34 24.78 1.29
C ASP A 438 -11.36 23.96 0.48
N LEU A 439 -11.96 22.93 1.10
CA LEU A 439 -12.92 22.04 0.45
C LEU A 439 -14.09 22.81 -0.18
N SER A 440 -14.58 23.86 0.48
CA SER A 440 -15.68 24.70 -0.02
C SER A 440 -15.36 25.46 -1.32
N TYR A 441 -14.09 25.60 -1.67
CA TYR A 441 -13.63 26.24 -2.92
C TYR A 441 -13.33 25.20 -4.01
N LEU A 442 -13.15 23.94 -3.63
CA LEU A 442 -12.81 22.83 -4.52
C LEU A 442 -14.06 22.12 -5.07
N ILE A 443 -15.14 22.10 -4.30
CA ILE A 443 -16.40 21.40 -4.64
C ILE A 443 -17.50 22.38 -5.03
#